data_059fe5591935224ec3fa86d7f13239dc
#
_entry.id   059fe5591935224ec3fa86d7f13239dc
#
_cell.length_a   1.000
_cell.length_b   1.000
_cell.length_c   1.000
_cell.angle_alpha   90.00
_cell.angle_beta   90.00
_cell.angle_gamma   90.00
#
_symmetry.space_group_name_H-M   'P 1'
#
loop_
_entity.id
_entity.type
_entity.pdbx_description
1 polymer ?
#
loop_
_entity_poly.entity_id
_entity_poly.type
_entity_poly.pdbx_seq_one_letter_code
_entity_poly.pdbx_strand_id
1 'polypeptide(L)'
;MVDEEKAAIQFELSVFNSGSAPASSVLVEACMINAGPTQDQQIRSFFENPVAKGERIPIIAPMQRVALKTAVLLPRDQVRTIEIEGRQLFVPLVAFNALYAWSRGEGQSSVSYLVGKQTKGEKLAPFRLDLGPRMFRNLAAREHQLRLRK
;
A
#
# COMPACT_ATOMS: atom_id res chain seq x y z
N MET A 1 -10.20 -3.88 -8.11
CA MET A 1 -10.62 -4.65 -9.31
C MET A 1 -9.64 -5.79 -9.55
N VAL A 2 -10.16 -6.96 -9.83
CA VAL A 2 -9.33 -8.11 -10.23
C VAL A 2 -9.87 -8.64 -11.54
N ASP A 3 -9.02 -8.77 -12.55
CA ASP A 3 -9.35 -9.35 -13.84
C ASP A 3 -8.34 -10.43 -14.23
N GLU A 4 -8.33 -10.85 -15.49
CA GLU A 4 -7.44 -11.92 -15.97
C GLU A 4 -5.98 -11.47 -16.08
N GLU A 5 -5.73 -10.18 -16.11
CA GLU A 5 -4.38 -9.60 -16.28
C GLU A 5 -3.75 -9.13 -14.98
N LYS A 6 -4.56 -8.60 -14.05
CA LYS A 6 -4.03 -7.93 -12.87
C LYS A 6 -5.04 -7.84 -11.74
N ALA A 7 -4.52 -7.62 -10.54
CA ALA A 7 -5.26 -7.07 -9.42
C ALA A 7 -4.86 -5.59 -9.26
N ALA A 8 -5.83 -4.72 -9.06
CA ALA A 8 -5.59 -3.29 -8.91
C ALA A 8 -6.40 -2.73 -7.73
N ILE A 9 -5.78 -1.85 -6.96
CA ILE A 9 -6.45 -1.13 -5.88
C ILE A 9 -6.25 0.36 -6.13
N GLN A 10 -7.35 1.11 -6.19
CA GLN A 10 -7.33 2.57 -6.21
C GLN A 10 -7.47 3.07 -4.78
N PHE A 11 -6.70 4.10 -4.44
CA PHE A 11 -6.72 4.64 -3.09
C PHE A 11 -6.45 6.13 -3.10
N GLU A 12 -6.80 6.76 -1.98
CA GLU A 12 -6.38 8.11 -1.65
C GLU A 12 -5.46 8.02 -0.44
N LEU A 13 -4.22 8.47 -0.61
CA LEU A 13 -3.22 8.46 0.46
C LEU A 13 -3.02 9.87 0.96
N SER A 14 -3.13 10.05 2.28
CA SER A 14 -2.86 11.33 2.93
C SER A 14 -1.42 11.33 3.44
N VAL A 15 -0.63 12.28 2.97
CA VAL A 15 0.77 12.45 3.40
C VAL A 15 0.84 13.72 4.24
N PHE A 16 1.28 13.58 5.47
CA PHE A 16 1.29 14.66 6.44
C PHE A 16 2.71 14.90 6.95
N ASN A 17 3.14 16.17 6.90
CA ASN A 17 4.43 16.57 7.47
C ASN A 17 4.22 17.02 8.93
N SER A 18 4.53 16.13 9.86
CA SER A 18 4.42 16.41 11.29
C SER A 18 5.66 17.08 11.88
N GLY A 19 6.69 17.31 11.06
CA GLY A 19 7.94 17.92 11.49
C GLY A 19 7.87 19.43 11.55
N SER A 20 8.99 20.04 11.91
CA SER A 20 9.14 21.49 12.01
C SER A 20 9.82 22.12 10.80
N ALA A 21 10.29 21.31 9.85
CA ALA A 21 10.96 21.77 8.64
C ALA A 21 10.21 21.30 7.39
N PRO A 22 10.26 22.05 6.29
CA PRO A 22 9.66 21.61 5.04
C PRO A 22 10.30 20.31 4.53
N ALA A 23 9.48 19.42 3.97
CA ALA A 23 9.93 18.27 3.22
C ALA A 23 9.88 18.61 1.74
N SER A 24 10.98 18.43 1.02
CA SER A 24 11.06 18.77 -0.40
C SER A 24 11.40 17.54 -1.24
N SER A 25 11.12 17.62 -2.53
CA SER A 25 11.36 16.52 -3.47
C SER A 25 10.79 15.21 -2.95
N VAL A 26 9.54 15.25 -2.48
CA VAL A 26 8.89 14.07 -1.88
C VAL A 26 8.52 13.10 -2.99
N LEU A 27 8.95 11.86 -2.86
CA LEU A 27 8.59 10.78 -3.77
C LEU A 27 7.82 9.73 -2.99
N VAL A 28 6.58 9.47 -3.41
CA VAL A 28 5.73 8.45 -2.78
C VAL A 28 5.62 7.27 -3.73
N GLU A 29 6.09 6.13 -3.28
CA GLU A 29 6.00 4.88 -4.05
C GLU A 29 5.16 3.86 -3.30
N ALA A 30 4.54 2.96 -4.05
CA ALA A 30 3.65 1.96 -3.51
C ALA A 30 3.85 0.62 -4.20
N CYS A 31 3.60 -0.47 -3.48
CA CYS A 31 3.53 -1.79 -4.08
C CYS A 31 2.46 -2.63 -3.39
N MET A 32 1.96 -3.62 -4.13
CA MET A 32 1.02 -4.60 -3.62
C MET A 32 1.74 -5.92 -3.38
N ILE A 33 1.48 -6.52 -2.22
CA ILE A 33 2.12 -7.75 -1.78
C ILE A 33 1.02 -8.71 -1.34
N ASN A 34 1.20 -10.00 -1.59
CA ASN A 34 0.29 -11.02 -1.08
C ASN A 34 0.52 -11.23 0.42
N ALA A 35 -0.55 -11.31 1.19
CA ALA A 35 -0.45 -11.77 2.57
C ALA A 35 -0.05 -13.24 2.59
N GLY A 36 0.85 -13.61 3.49
CA GLY A 36 1.33 -14.98 3.59
C GLY A 36 2.59 -15.06 4.44
N PRO A 37 3.23 -16.24 4.48
CA PRO A 37 4.39 -16.46 5.35
C PRO A 37 5.59 -15.54 5.10
N THR A 38 5.74 -15.04 3.85
CA THR A 38 6.86 -14.18 3.49
C THR A 38 6.50 -12.71 3.41
N GLN A 39 5.30 -12.32 3.86
CA GLN A 39 4.81 -10.94 3.69
C GLN A 39 5.72 -9.91 4.37
N ASP A 40 6.13 -10.16 5.61
CA ASP A 40 6.96 -9.21 6.35
C ASP A 40 8.35 -9.06 5.74
N GLN A 41 8.90 -10.14 5.20
CA GLN A 41 10.17 -10.10 4.48
C GLN A 41 10.06 -9.27 3.22
N GLN A 42 8.98 -9.43 2.45
CA GLN A 42 8.75 -8.65 1.23
C GLN A 42 8.53 -7.18 1.53
N ILE A 43 7.76 -6.86 2.57
CA ILE A 43 7.52 -5.49 2.99
C ILE A 43 8.83 -4.84 3.43
N ARG A 44 9.61 -5.53 4.26
CA ARG A 44 10.90 -5.01 4.73
C ARG A 44 11.85 -4.76 3.57
N SER A 45 11.90 -5.69 2.61
CA SER A 45 12.73 -5.52 1.41
C SER A 45 12.32 -4.28 0.61
N PHE A 46 11.01 -4.05 0.45
CA PHE A 46 10.51 -2.85 -0.22
C PHE A 46 10.89 -1.57 0.54
N PHE A 47 10.80 -1.59 1.87
CA PHE A 47 11.17 -0.43 2.70
C PHE A 47 12.67 -0.14 2.61
N GLU A 48 13.50 -1.16 2.57
CA GLU A 48 14.96 -1.01 2.56
C GLU A 48 15.52 -0.73 1.17
N ASN A 49 14.79 -1.07 0.11
CA ASN A 49 15.24 -0.96 -1.27
C ASN A 49 14.21 -0.20 -2.12
N PRO A 50 14.05 1.12 -1.89
CA PRO A 50 13.11 1.91 -2.68
C PRO A 50 13.48 1.89 -4.17
N VAL A 51 12.46 1.78 -5.03
CA VAL A 51 12.67 1.72 -6.49
C VAL A 51 12.74 3.11 -7.13
N ALA A 52 12.45 4.16 -6.39
CA ALA A 52 12.49 5.55 -6.82
C ALA A 52 11.53 5.88 -7.97
N LYS A 53 10.38 5.20 -8.01
CA LYS A 53 9.31 5.45 -8.98
C LYS A 53 8.01 5.65 -8.25
N GLY A 54 7.27 6.71 -8.59
CA GLY A 54 5.98 6.97 -7.99
C GLY A 54 5.55 8.41 -8.18
N GLU A 55 4.63 8.85 -7.32
CA GLU A 55 4.09 10.19 -7.34
C GLU A 55 5.05 11.17 -6.66
N ARG A 56 5.22 12.34 -7.27
CA ARG A 56 6.13 13.36 -6.76
C ARG A 56 5.36 14.56 -6.23
N ILE A 57 5.80 15.05 -5.07
CA ILE A 57 5.28 16.26 -4.44
C ILE A 57 6.48 17.19 -4.26
N PRO A 58 6.47 18.42 -4.85
CA PRO A 58 7.64 19.31 -4.76
C PRO A 58 8.01 19.68 -3.33
N ILE A 59 6.99 20.01 -2.50
CA ILE A 59 7.23 20.43 -1.13
C ILE A 59 5.98 20.17 -0.28
N ILE A 60 6.21 19.76 0.97
CA ILE A 60 5.16 19.70 1.99
C ILE A 60 5.65 20.54 3.16
N ALA A 61 4.95 21.65 3.41
CA ALA A 61 5.26 22.53 4.53
C ALA A 61 4.98 21.85 5.88
N PRO A 62 5.61 22.32 6.97
CA PRO A 62 5.29 21.80 8.30
C PRO A 62 3.79 21.89 8.58
N MET A 63 3.25 20.82 9.15
CA MET A 63 1.83 20.68 9.48
C MET A 63 0.89 20.70 8.28
N GLN A 64 1.42 20.61 7.07
CA GLN A 64 0.63 20.50 5.85
C GLN A 64 0.32 19.03 5.52
N ARG A 65 -0.88 18.82 4.99
CA ARG A 65 -1.35 17.51 4.53
C ARG A 65 -1.61 17.57 3.03
N VAL A 66 -1.15 16.57 2.31
CA VAL A 66 -1.36 16.45 0.86
C VAL A 66 -2.04 15.11 0.58
N ALA A 67 -3.12 15.14 -0.19
CA ALA A 67 -3.83 13.94 -0.61
C ALA A 67 -3.38 13.52 -2.00
N LEU A 68 -3.05 12.25 -2.17
CA LEU A 68 -2.70 11.65 -3.46
C LEU A 68 -3.74 10.61 -3.83
N LYS A 69 -4.27 10.71 -5.04
CA LYS A 69 -5.14 9.68 -5.63
C LYS A 69 -4.34 8.90 -6.63
N THR A 70 -4.16 7.61 -6.39
CA THR A 70 -3.36 6.76 -7.25
C THR A 70 -3.84 5.33 -7.16
N ALA A 71 -3.14 4.42 -7.85
CA ALA A 71 -3.47 3.02 -7.86
C ALA A 71 -2.21 2.18 -7.75
N VAL A 72 -2.35 0.97 -7.24
CA VAL A 72 -1.30 -0.02 -7.21
C VAL A 72 -1.78 -1.27 -7.92
N LEU A 73 -0.85 -1.93 -8.63
CA LEU A 73 -1.15 -3.09 -9.46
C LEU A 73 -0.29 -4.26 -9.04
N LEU A 74 -0.86 -5.47 -9.15
CA LEU A 74 -0.12 -6.71 -9.05
C LEU A 74 -0.52 -7.58 -10.26
N PRO A 75 0.44 -7.99 -11.12
CA PRO A 75 0.11 -8.85 -12.23
C PRO A 75 -0.61 -10.13 -11.76
N ARG A 76 -1.57 -10.60 -12.53
CA ARG A 76 -2.41 -11.73 -12.11
C ARG A 76 -1.60 -13.00 -11.83
N ASP A 77 -0.54 -13.23 -12.60
CA ASP A 77 0.35 -14.37 -12.39
C ASP A 77 1.16 -14.28 -11.11
N GLN A 78 1.25 -13.12 -10.49
CA GLN A 78 1.91 -12.92 -9.20
C GLN A 78 0.93 -12.92 -8.03
N VAL A 79 -0.37 -12.91 -8.29
CA VAL A 79 -1.39 -13.00 -7.25
C VAL A 79 -1.41 -14.42 -6.69
N ARG A 80 -1.32 -14.53 -5.36
CA ARG A 80 -1.40 -15.81 -4.65
C ARG A 80 -2.68 -15.85 -3.86
N THR A 81 -3.37 -16.96 -3.94
CA THR A 81 -4.64 -17.18 -3.24
C THR A 81 -4.48 -18.29 -2.21
N ILE A 82 -5.36 -18.25 -1.22
CA ILE A 82 -5.51 -19.31 -0.22
C ILE A 82 -6.83 -20.01 -0.54
N GLU A 83 -6.79 -21.33 -0.68
CA GLU A 83 -8.01 -22.10 -0.95
C GLU A 83 -8.60 -22.61 0.36
N ILE A 84 -9.85 -22.24 0.62
CA ILE A 84 -10.62 -22.70 1.78
C ILE A 84 -12.02 -23.06 1.29
N GLU A 85 -12.41 -24.32 1.48
CA GLU A 85 -13.75 -24.84 1.13
C GLU A 85 -14.15 -24.51 -0.31
N GLY A 86 -13.23 -24.69 -1.26
CA GLY A 86 -13.47 -24.42 -2.67
C GLY A 86 -13.42 -22.96 -3.06
N ARG A 87 -13.10 -22.06 -2.12
CA ARG A 87 -12.98 -20.63 -2.37
C ARG A 87 -11.52 -20.26 -2.55
N GLN A 88 -11.23 -19.48 -3.57
CA GLN A 88 -9.90 -18.90 -3.74
C GLN A 88 -9.91 -17.49 -3.15
N LEU A 89 -9.21 -17.31 -2.05
CA LEU A 89 -9.22 -16.08 -1.28
C LEU A 89 -7.92 -15.31 -1.48
N PHE A 90 -8.05 -14.02 -1.72
CA PHE A 90 -6.93 -13.11 -1.91
C PHE A 90 -6.92 -12.07 -0.81
N VAL A 91 -5.77 -11.93 -0.15
CA VAL A 91 -5.57 -10.92 0.89
C VAL A 91 -4.35 -10.09 0.49
N PRO A 92 -4.55 -8.86 -0.01
CA PRO A 92 -3.44 -8.01 -0.38
C PRO A 92 -2.97 -7.14 0.78
N LEU A 93 -1.67 -6.85 0.78
CA LEU A 93 -1.06 -5.79 1.55
C LEU A 93 -0.56 -4.72 0.58
N VAL A 94 -0.73 -3.46 0.94
CA VAL A 94 -0.19 -2.35 0.18
C VAL A 94 0.83 -1.63 1.04
N ALA A 95 2.05 -1.52 0.53
CA ALA A 95 3.15 -0.87 1.23
C ALA A 95 3.50 0.44 0.54
N PHE A 96 3.84 1.44 1.33
CA PHE A 96 4.19 2.79 0.85
C PHE A 96 5.53 3.22 1.41
N ASN A 97 6.32 3.88 0.56
CA ASN A 97 7.51 4.62 0.97
C ASN A 97 7.31 6.08 0.61
N ALA A 98 7.62 6.97 1.53
CA ALA A 98 7.75 8.40 1.25
C ALA A 98 9.22 8.79 1.46
N LEU A 99 9.90 9.13 0.38
CA LEU A 99 11.29 9.57 0.39
C LEU A 99 11.31 11.08 0.24
N TYR A 100 12.09 11.77 1.03
CA TYR A 100 12.08 13.24 1.01
C TYR A 100 13.44 13.81 1.41
N ALA A 101 13.66 15.06 0.99
CA ALA A 101 14.80 15.85 1.41
C ALA A 101 14.36 16.93 2.39
N TRP A 102 15.23 17.32 3.29
CA TRP A 102 15.02 18.40 4.23
C TRP A 102 16.35 19.06 4.55
N SER A 103 16.34 20.13 5.35
CA SER A 103 17.52 20.99 5.56
C SER A 103 18.77 20.26 6.08
N ARG A 104 18.61 19.11 6.72
CA ARG A 104 19.72 18.32 7.28
C ARG A 104 20.01 17.03 6.51
N GLY A 105 19.41 16.84 5.33
CA GLY A 105 19.67 15.65 4.52
C GLY A 105 18.40 15.04 3.95
N GLU A 106 18.32 13.72 4.00
CA GLU A 106 17.23 12.95 3.44
C GLU A 106 16.55 12.12 4.51
N GLY A 107 15.27 11.81 4.29
CA GLY A 107 14.50 10.96 5.19
C GLY A 107 13.60 10.01 4.45
N GLN A 108 13.07 9.05 5.19
CA GLN A 108 12.13 8.07 4.67
C GLN A 108 11.09 7.75 5.74
N SER A 109 9.83 7.68 5.30
CA SER A 109 8.74 7.17 6.13
C SER A 109 8.06 6.05 5.36
N SER A 110 7.85 4.91 6.01
CA SER A 110 7.32 3.72 5.36
C SER A 110 6.22 3.12 6.21
N VAL A 111 5.16 2.64 5.55
CA VAL A 111 4.00 2.07 6.22
C VAL A 111 3.34 1.06 5.29
N SER A 112 2.66 0.08 5.85
CA SER A 112 1.90 -0.90 5.09
C SER A 112 0.51 -1.09 5.67
N TYR A 113 -0.42 -1.51 4.81
CA TYR A 113 -1.82 -1.71 5.15
C TYR A 113 -2.30 -3.05 4.63
N LEU A 114 -3.06 -3.75 5.46
CA LEU A 114 -3.85 -4.89 5.03
C LEU A 114 -5.15 -4.37 4.43
N VAL A 115 -5.49 -4.83 3.22
CA VAL A 115 -6.69 -4.36 2.52
C VAL A 115 -7.65 -5.53 2.37
N GLY A 116 -8.91 -5.27 2.64
CA GLY A 116 -9.96 -6.27 2.53
C GLY A 116 -11.31 -5.63 2.34
N LYS A 117 -12.35 -6.47 2.29
CA LYS A 117 -13.73 -6.00 2.25
C LYS A 117 -14.17 -5.63 3.65
N GLN A 118 -14.83 -4.49 3.77
CA GLN A 118 -15.39 -4.06 5.04
C GLN A 118 -16.54 -4.98 5.46
N THR A 119 -16.51 -5.42 6.71
CA THR A 119 -17.58 -6.23 7.32
C THR A 119 -18.24 -5.44 8.43
N LYS A 120 -19.29 -6.00 9.03
CA LYS A 120 -19.95 -5.37 10.18
C LYS A 120 -19.08 -5.39 11.44
N GLY A 121 -18.03 -6.22 11.48
CA GLY A 121 -17.11 -6.31 12.60
C GLY A 121 -15.79 -5.58 12.30
N GLU A 122 -14.82 -5.79 13.18
CA GLU A 122 -13.49 -5.18 13.02
C GLU A 122 -12.61 -5.90 12.03
N LYS A 123 -12.93 -7.16 11.70
CA LYS A 123 -12.12 -7.96 10.80
C LYS A 123 -12.46 -7.65 9.35
N LEU A 124 -11.44 -7.55 8.52
CA LEU A 124 -11.60 -7.43 7.08
C LEU A 124 -11.81 -8.81 6.46
N ALA A 125 -12.68 -8.89 5.45
CA ALA A 125 -12.90 -10.12 4.72
C ALA A 125 -11.98 -10.19 3.50
N PRO A 126 -11.45 -11.37 3.16
CA PRO A 126 -10.64 -11.54 1.96
C PRO A 126 -11.49 -11.42 0.70
N PHE A 127 -10.83 -11.23 -0.44
CA PHE A 127 -11.48 -11.16 -1.74
C PHE A 127 -11.60 -12.56 -2.34
N ARG A 128 -12.78 -12.89 -2.87
CA ARG A 128 -12.98 -14.16 -3.56
C ARG A 128 -12.64 -14.00 -5.03
N LEU A 129 -11.70 -14.79 -5.53
CA LEU A 129 -11.27 -14.75 -6.93
C LEU A 129 -11.81 -15.93 -7.75
N ASP A 130 -12.46 -16.90 -7.09
CA ASP A 130 -13.06 -18.06 -7.76
C ASP A 130 -14.33 -17.75 -8.56
N LEU A 131 -14.89 -16.56 -8.37
CA LEU A 131 -16.11 -16.13 -9.06
C LEU A 131 -15.85 -15.37 -10.35
N GLY A 132 -14.60 -15.31 -10.79
CA GLY A 132 -14.20 -14.65 -12.04
C GLY A 132 -13.84 -13.18 -11.86
N PRO A 133 -13.49 -12.50 -12.96
CA PRO A 133 -13.11 -11.07 -12.91
C PRO A 133 -14.25 -10.21 -12.39
N ARG A 134 -13.92 -9.27 -11.50
CA ARG A 134 -14.94 -8.39 -10.93
C ARG A 134 -14.32 -7.18 -10.25
N MET A 135 -15.15 -6.16 -10.04
CA MET A 135 -14.81 -5.01 -9.22
C MET A 135 -15.38 -5.22 -7.82
N PHE A 136 -14.55 -5.03 -6.83
CA PHE A 136 -14.96 -5.11 -5.43
C PHE A 136 -15.23 -3.71 -4.90
N ARG A 137 -16.23 -3.59 -4.03
CA ARG A 137 -16.63 -2.34 -3.39
C ARG A 137 -16.54 -2.48 -1.88
N ASN A 138 -16.71 -1.37 -1.17
CA ASN A 138 -16.67 -1.34 0.30
C ASN A 138 -15.36 -1.90 0.85
N LEU A 139 -14.26 -1.39 0.30
CA LEU A 139 -12.92 -1.76 0.75
C LEU A 139 -12.57 -0.99 2.02
N ALA A 140 -11.78 -1.62 2.87
CA ALA A 140 -11.21 -0.98 4.03
C ALA A 140 -9.76 -1.41 4.17
N ALA A 141 -8.96 -0.59 4.84
CA ALA A 141 -7.56 -0.86 5.08
C ALA A 141 -7.28 -0.80 6.58
N ARG A 142 -6.41 -1.70 7.04
CA ARG A 142 -5.94 -1.72 8.42
C ARG A 142 -4.43 -1.62 8.39
N GLU A 143 -3.86 -0.72 9.17
CA GLU A 143 -2.41 -0.57 9.25
C GLU A 143 -1.77 -1.86 9.76
N HIS A 144 -0.76 -2.32 9.02
CA HIS A 144 0.10 -3.43 9.43
C HIS A 144 1.23 -2.85 10.27
N GLN A 145 1.60 -3.50 11.36
CA GLN A 145 2.48 -2.92 12.36
C GLN A 145 3.95 -2.80 11.94
N LEU A 146 4.33 -3.36 10.79
CA LEU A 146 5.69 -3.22 10.29
C LEU A 146 5.87 -1.86 9.64
N ARG A 147 6.68 -1.00 10.27
CA ARG A 147 6.92 0.37 9.83
C ARG A 147 8.41 0.67 9.84
N LEU A 148 8.83 1.59 8.98
CA LEU A 148 10.18 2.13 8.97
C LEU A 148 10.10 3.65 8.86
N ARG A 149 10.83 4.33 9.73
CA ARG A 149 10.98 5.79 9.71
C ARG A 149 12.45 6.14 9.92
N LYS A 150 13.00 6.85 8.97
CA LYS A 150 14.39 7.32 9.01
C LYS A 150 14.48 8.84 8.99
#